data_cff94564d44255810f149b3a0a486d1b
#
_entry.id   cff94564d44255810f149b3a0a486d1b
#
_cell.length_a   1.000
_cell.length_b   1.000
_cell.length_c   1.000
_cell.angle_alpha   90.00
_cell.angle_beta   90.00
_cell.angle_gamma   90.00
#
_symmetry.space_group_name_H-M   'P 1'
#
loop_
_entity.id
_entity.type
_entity.pdbx_description
1 polymer ?
#
loop_
_entity_poly.entity_id
_entity_poly.type
_entity_poly.pdbx_seq_one_letter_code
_entity_poly.pdbx_strand_id
1 'polypeptide(L)'
;MVHLVKVRIARAWMETPDIRVLELAPQEAVALPMVSAGSHIDVHMPNGLVRQYSICNGPGESGFYRIAVKLEARSRGGSRSMHQDLEPGDALSISQPRNHFALSEIAGEHLLVAGGIGITPILAMARALAERGSPFRLIYFVRGPEHVVFNDALSDGRLAKHLVLHTGLSADQTAMELTRDIVSSGDNSHLYVCGPAAFMEAALTIAVAAGWAPERLHREYFSALERLTKPGMMRFCGHGEAFGF
;
A
#
# COMPACT_ATOMS: atom_id res chain seq x y z
N MET A 1 -5.41 -26.99 -6.64
CA MET A 1 -4.20 -26.48 -7.33
C MET A 1 -4.34 -24.98 -7.42
N VAL A 2 -3.32 -24.21 -7.00
CA VAL A 2 -3.31 -22.75 -7.17
C VAL A 2 -3.11 -22.47 -8.66
N HIS A 3 -4.07 -21.78 -9.30
CA HIS A 3 -3.99 -21.44 -10.72
C HIS A 3 -3.05 -20.23 -10.86
N LEU A 4 -1.83 -20.46 -11.34
CA LEU A 4 -0.86 -19.41 -11.60
C LEU A 4 -1.07 -18.82 -12.99
N VAL A 5 -0.92 -17.51 -13.10
CA VAL A 5 -0.95 -16.74 -14.36
C VAL A 5 0.49 -16.56 -14.82
N LYS A 6 0.78 -16.86 -16.09
CA LYS A 6 2.07 -16.63 -16.71
C LYS A 6 2.13 -15.20 -17.26
N VAL A 7 3.11 -14.45 -16.80
CA VAL A 7 3.37 -13.07 -17.21
C VAL A 7 4.81 -12.89 -17.65
N ARG A 8 5.08 -11.83 -18.41
CA ARG A 8 6.42 -11.34 -18.73
C ARG A 8 6.58 -9.93 -18.20
N ILE A 9 7.79 -9.56 -17.86
CA ILE A 9 8.13 -8.16 -17.55
C ILE A 9 8.09 -7.36 -18.86
N ALA A 10 7.10 -6.51 -19.01
CA ALA A 10 6.97 -5.66 -20.19
C ALA A 10 7.89 -4.43 -20.08
N ARG A 11 8.00 -3.85 -18.89
CA ARG A 11 8.84 -2.70 -18.56
C ARG A 11 9.36 -2.81 -17.13
N ALA A 12 10.54 -2.28 -16.89
CA ALA A 12 11.13 -2.12 -15.57
C ALA A 12 11.98 -0.85 -15.51
N TRP A 13 11.91 -0.11 -14.40
CA TRP A 13 12.72 1.09 -14.17
C TRP A 13 12.91 1.34 -12.68
N MET A 14 13.95 2.11 -12.35
CA MET A 14 14.13 2.63 -10.99
C MET A 14 13.30 3.90 -10.83
N GLU A 15 12.37 3.89 -9.90
CA GLU A 15 11.52 5.03 -9.58
C GLU A 15 12.17 5.93 -8.54
N THR A 16 12.87 5.32 -7.59
CA THR A 16 13.72 5.96 -6.58
C THR A 16 15.01 5.16 -6.45
N PRO A 17 16.04 5.61 -5.70
CA PRO A 17 17.27 4.85 -5.54
C PRO A 17 17.10 3.44 -4.99
N ASP A 18 16.01 3.18 -4.24
CA ASP A 18 15.74 1.90 -3.60
C ASP A 18 14.40 1.23 -4.03
N ILE A 19 13.69 1.82 -5.00
CA ILE A 19 12.42 1.26 -5.48
C ILE A 19 12.45 1.05 -6.99
N ARG A 20 12.24 -0.21 -7.40
CA ARG A 20 12.08 -0.62 -8.79
C ARG A 20 10.61 -0.86 -9.10
N VAL A 21 10.13 -0.30 -10.20
CA VAL A 21 8.78 -0.52 -10.71
C VAL A 21 8.85 -1.53 -11.86
N LEU A 22 7.89 -2.47 -11.88
CA LEU A 22 7.74 -3.45 -12.95
C LEU A 22 6.31 -3.42 -13.48
N GLU A 23 6.18 -3.52 -14.80
CA GLU A 23 4.91 -3.77 -15.49
C GLU A 23 4.90 -5.21 -16.00
N LEU A 24 3.94 -5.99 -15.52
CA LEU A 24 3.78 -7.41 -15.80
C LEU A 24 2.63 -7.58 -16.80
N ALA A 25 2.95 -7.90 -18.05
CA ALA A 25 1.97 -8.20 -19.09
C ALA A 25 1.73 -9.72 -19.21
N PRO A 26 0.59 -10.18 -19.71
CA PRO A 26 0.38 -11.60 -19.94
C PRO A 26 1.39 -12.14 -20.95
N GLN A 27 1.85 -13.36 -20.74
CA GLN A 27 2.80 -14.03 -21.66
C GLN A 27 2.11 -14.46 -22.94
N GLU A 28 0.85 -14.84 -22.84
CA GLU A 28 0.00 -15.26 -23.96
C GLU A 28 -1.06 -14.16 -24.23
N ALA A 29 -1.75 -14.26 -25.38
CA ALA A 29 -2.81 -13.33 -25.76
C ALA A 29 -4.11 -13.54 -24.94
N VAL A 30 -3.97 -13.70 -23.62
CA VAL A 30 -5.05 -13.85 -22.67
C VAL A 30 -5.09 -12.63 -21.77
N ALA A 31 -6.27 -12.02 -21.61
CA ALA A 31 -6.42 -10.85 -20.75
C ALA A 31 -6.10 -11.20 -19.30
N LEU A 32 -5.40 -10.29 -18.61
CA LEU A 32 -5.24 -10.38 -17.17
C LEU A 32 -6.58 -10.20 -16.48
N PRO A 33 -6.82 -10.89 -15.34
CA PRO A 33 -8.00 -10.67 -14.53
C PRO A 33 -8.17 -9.20 -14.14
N MET A 34 -9.41 -8.73 -14.08
CA MET A 34 -9.70 -7.39 -13.59
C MET A 34 -9.31 -7.25 -12.11
N VAL A 35 -8.86 -6.07 -11.73
CA VAL A 35 -8.46 -5.75 -10.37
C VAL A 35 -9.27 -4.57 -9.83
N SER A 36 -9.51 -4.58 -8.54
CA SER A 36 -10.01 -3.43 -7.79
C SER A 36 -8.88 -2.77 -6.99
N ALA A 37 -9.03 -1.50 -6.66
CA ALA A 37 -8.07 -0.79 -5.82
C ALA A 37 -7.86 -1.51 -4.48
N GLY A 38 -6.60 -1.66 -4.05
CA GLY A 38 -6.21 -2.47 -2.89
C GLY A 38 -5.92 -3.95 -3.20
N SER A 39 -6.03 -4.38 -4.48
CA SER A 39 -5.65 -5.75 -4.88
C SER A 39 -4.15 -5.97 -4.85
N HIS A 40 -3.75 -7.21 -4.57
CA HIS A 40 -2.36 -7.67 -4.60
C HIS A 40 -2.23 -9.02 -5.30
N ILE A 41 -1.00 -9.36 -5.69
CA ILE A 41 -0.60 -10.64 -6.26
C ILE A 41 0.57 -11.24 -5.51
N ASP A 42 0.67 -12.57 -5.49
CA ASP A 42 1.91 -13.27 -5.13
C ASP A 42 2.75 -13.42 -6.39
N VAL A 43 4.01 -13.03 -6.33
CA VAL A 43 4.98 -13.18 -7.41
C VAL A 43 5.94 -14.31 -7.06
N HIS A 44 6.03 -15.31 -7.94
CA HIS A 44 6.97 -16.42 -7.85
C HIS A 44 8.25 -16.06 -8.57
N MET A 45 9.33 -15.87 -7.81
CA MET A 45 10.62 -15.40 -8.32
C MET A 45 11.52 -16.55 -8.80
N PRO A 46 12.54 -16.28 -9.65
CA PRO A 46 13.47 -17.29 -10.14
C PRO A 46 14.20 -18.05 -9.03
N ASN A 47 14.49 -17.40 -7.92
CA ASN A 47 15.14 -18.01 -6.75
C ASN A 47 14.22 -18.89 -5.88
N GLY A 48 12.99 -19.18 -6.35
CA GLY A 48 12.00 -20.01 -5.66
C GLY A 48 11.23 -19.31 -4.53
N LEU A 49 11.53 -18.05 -4.24
CA LEU A 49 10.80 -17.30 -3.23
C LEU A 49 9.48 -16.76 -3.80
N VAL A 50 8.49 -16.63 -2.93
CA VAL A 50 7.21 -16.02 -3.26
C VAL A 50 7.01 -14.80 -2.37
N ARG A 51 6.63 -13.66 -2.96
CA ARG A 51 6.33 -12.42 -2.23
C ARG A 51 5.08 -11.76 -2.77
N GLN A 52 4.36 -11.12 -1.87
CA GLN A 52 3.15 -10.37 -2.15
C GLN A 52 3.51 -8.93 -2.54
N TYR A 53 2.86 -8.42 -3.60
CA TYR A 53 2.99 -7.04 -4.05
C TYR A 53 1.61 -6.47 -4.38
N SER A 54 1.33 -5.26 -3.90
CA SER A 54 0.11 -4.53 -4.22
C SER A 54 0.16 -4.03 -5.67
N ILE A 55 -0.97 -4.09 -6.35
CA ILE A 55 -1.13 -3.61 -7.72
C ILE A 55 -1.41 -2.12 -7.69
N CYS A 56 -0.57 -1.34 -8.39
CA CYS A 56 -0.62 0.13 -8.40
C CYS A 56 -1.46 0.72 -9.54
N ASN A 57 -2.05 -0.13 -10.40
CA ASN A 57 -2.83 0.33 -11.55
C ASN A 57 -3.97 1.24 -11.13
N GLY A 58 -4.15 2.32 -11.89
CA GLY A 58 -5.35 3.13 -11.85
C GLY A 58 -6.46 2.54 -12.73
N PRO A 59 -7.67 3.07 -12.60
CA PRO A 59 -8.76 2.76 -13.51
C PRO A 59 -8.36 3.05 -14.97
N GLY A 60 -8.78 2.17 -15.89
CA GLY A 60 -8.43 2.29 -17.31
C GLY A 60 -7.01 1.81 -17.69
N GLU A 61 -6.09 1.61 -16.75
CA GLU A 61 -4.80 0.97 -17.02
C GLU A 61 -4.98 -0.55 -17.10
N SER A 62 -5.16 -1.07 -18.31
CA SER A 62 -5.39 -2.49 -18.59
C SER A 62 -4.26 -3.11 -19.39
N GLY A 63 -4.22 -4.44 -19.47
CA GLY A 63 -3.22 -5.19 -20.24
C GLY A 63 -1.90 -5.45 -19.50
N PHE A 64 -1.73 -4.91 -18.31
CA PHE A 64 -0.57 -5.17 -17.44
C PHE A 64 -0.94 -4.95 -15.97
N TYR A 65 -0.15 -5.54 -15.06
CA TYR A 65 -0.15 -5.15 -13.65
C TYR A 65 1.13 -4.38 -13.34
N ARG A 66 1.00 -3.22 -12.69
CA ARG A 66 2.14 -2.43 -12.20
C ARG A 66 2.34 -2.72 -10.72
N ILE A 67 3.56 -3.10 -10.36
CA ILE A 67 3.98 -3.30 -8.97
C ILE A 67 5.24 -2.48 -8.72
N ALA A 68 5.45 -2.08 -7.45
CA ALA A 68 6.69 -1.44 -7.04
C ALA A 68 7.35 -2.24 -5.91
N VAL A 69 8.64 -2.43 -6.01
CA VAL A 69 9.43 -3.28 -5.14
C VAL A 69 10.53 -2.47 -4.48
N LYS A 70 10.47 -2.32 -3.17
CA LYS A 70 11.53 -1.70 -2.40
C LYS A 70 12.66 -2.71 -2.14
N LEU A 71 13.88 -2.30 -2.39
CA LEU A 71 15.07 -3.07 -2.05
C LEU A 71 15.29 -3.03 -0.53
N GLU A 72 15.03 -4.12 0.14
CA GLU A 72 15.25 -4.24 1.57
C GLU A 72 16.71 -4.56 1.87
N ALA A 73 17.38 -3.72 2.68
CA ALA A 73 18.78 -3.90 3.04
C ALA A 73 19.05 -5.26 3.73
N ARG A 74 18.10 -5.75 4.53
CA ARG A 74 18.12 -7.06 5.19
C ARG A 74 17.26 -8.08 4.46
N SER A 75 17.23 -8.02 3.13
CA SER A 75 16.43 -8.94 2.30
C SER A 75 16.87 -10.39 2.49
N ARG A 76 15.88 -11.29 2.64
CA ARG A 76 16.08 -12.75 2.56
C ARG A 76 16.18 -13.25 1.11
N GLY A 77 16.51 -12.37 0.16
CA GLY A 77 16.68 -12.65 -1.26
C GLY A 77 15.52 -12.23 -2.15
N GLY A 78 14.31 -11.99 -1.62
CA GLY A 78 13.13 -11.67 -2.42
C GLY A 78 13.25 -10.34 -3.16
N SER A 79 13.35 -9.21 -2.46
CA SER A 79 13.49 -7.90 -3.11
C SER A 79 14.78 -7.78 -3.92
N ARG A 80 15.86 -8.44 -3.48
CA ARG A 80 17.12 -8.49 -4.24
C ARG A 80 16.92 -9.17 -5.60
N SER A 81 16.25 -10.33 -5.64
CA SER A 81 15.98 -11.03 -6.89
C SER A 81 15.12 -10.17 -7.84
N MET A 82 14.11 -9.47 -7.32
CA MET A 82 13.30 -8.57 -8.12
C MET A 82 14.07 -7.36 -8.68
N HIS A 83 15.19 -6.97 -8.05
CA HIS A 83 16.05 -5.86 -8.50
C HIS A 83 17.19 -6.28 -9.42
N GLN A 84 17.74 -7.50 -9.23
CA GLN A 84 19.02 -7.90 -9.85
C GLN A 84 18.90 -9.04 -10.85
N ASP A 85 17.92 -9.95 -10.66
CA ASP A 85 17.85 -11.18 -11.44
C ASP A 85 16.81 -11.11 -12.58
N LEU A 86 16.10 -9.98 -12.72
CA LEU A 86 14.95 -9.85 -13.61
C LEU A 86 15.09 -8.64 -14.54
N GLU A 87 14.90 -8.88 -15.86
CA GLU A 87 14.95 -7.86 -16.88
C GLU A 87 13.67 -7.85 -17.75
N PRO A 88 13.40 -6.75 -18.49
CA PRO A 88 12.32 -6.75 -19.48
C PRO A 88 12.43 -7.93 -20.45
N GLY A 89 11.33 -8.65 -20.62
CA GLY A 89 11.27 -9.89 -21.41
C GLY A 89 11.19 -11.17 -20.57
N ASP A 90 11.70 -11.15 -19.34
CA ASP A 90 11.70 -12.32 -18.46
C ASP A 90 10.29 -12.77 -18.07
N ALA A 91 10.12 -14.10 -18.02
CA ALA A 91 8.87 -14.73 -17.63
C ALA A 91 8.78 -14.92 -16.12
N LEU A 92 7.60 -14.67 -15.58
CA LEU A 92 7.25 -14.89 -14.18
C LEU A 92 5.92 -15.63 -14.05
N SER A 93 5.68 -16.21 -12.89
CA SER A 93 4.38 -16.73 -12.50
C SER A 93 3.83 -15.89 -11.36
N ILE A 94 2.55 -15.54 -11.46
CA ILE A 94 1.87 -14.78 -10.41
C ILE A 94 0.58 -15.51 -9.99
N SER A 95 0.10 -15.21 -8.78
CA SER A 95 -1.23 -15.67 -8.38
C SER A 95 -2.33 -14.90 -9.11
N GLN A 96 -3.56 -15.41 -9.04
CA GLN A 96 -4.73 -14.56 -9.28
C GLN A 96 -4.72 -13.39 -8.31
N PRO A 97 -5.18 -12.17 -8.72
CA PRO A 97 -5.32 -11.03 -7.81
C PRO A 97 -6.30 -11.36 -6.66
N ARG A 98 -5.96 -10.89 -5.47
CA ARG A 98 -6.81 -10.94 -4.28
C ARG A 98 -6.90 -9.55 -3.67
N ASN A 99 -8.04 -9.22 -3.07
CA ASN A 99 -8.24 -7.95 -2.39
C ASN A 99 -8.66 -8.18 -0.94
N HIS A 100 -7.78 -7.83 0.00
CA HIS A 100 -8.03 -7.83 1.44
C HIS A 100 -7.97 -6.41 2.02
N PHE A 101 -7.88 -5.41 1.14
CA PHE A 101 -7.78 -4.00 1.49
C PHE A 101 -8.71 -3.17 0.59
N ALA A 102 -9.97 -3.58 0.51
CA ALA A 102 -10.95 -2.94 -0.37
C ALA A 102 -11.48 -1.62 0.19
N LEU A 103 -11.82 -0.68 -0.70
CA LEU A 103 -12.53 0.54 -0.35
C LEU A 103 -13.95 0.23 0.13
N SER A 104 -14.38 0.92 1.18
CA SER A 104 -15.74 0.85 1.71
C SER A 104 -16.67 1.66 0.80
N GLU A 105 -17.79 1.06 0.43
CA GLU A 105 -18.83 1.73 -0.38
C GLU A 105 -19.71 2.70 0.45
N ILE A 106 -19.64 2.59 1.82
CA ILE A 106 -20.45 3.41 2.73
C ILE A 106 -19.68 4.57 3.34
N ALA A 107 -18.40 4.74 3.01
CA ALA A 107 -17.60 5.84 3.55
C ALA A 107 -18.08 7.19 3.01
N GLY A 108 -18.24 8.17 3.89
CA GLY A 108 -18.53 9.56 3.50
C GLY A 108 -17.28 10.25 2.94
N GLU A 109 -16.13 9.95 3.53
CA GLU A 109 -14.81 10.39 3.07
C GLU A 109 -13.78 9.27 3.28
N HIS A 110 -12.77 9.18 2.41
CA HIS A 110 -11.66 8.25 2.56
C HIS A 110 -10.39 9.02 2.93
N LEU A 111 -9.87 8.77 4.15
CA LEU A 111 -8.57 9.27 4.58
C LEU A 111 -7.52 8.23 4.21
N LEU A 112 -6.79 8.49 3.14
CA LEU A 112 -5.74 7.64 2.59
C LEU A 112 -4.38 8.07 3.14
N VAL A 113 -3.72 7.21 3.92
CA VAL A 113 -2.47 7.53 4.61
C VAL A 113 -1.38 6.54 4.22
N ALA A 114 -0.33 7.03 3.59
CA ALA A 114 0.78 6.23 3.10
C ALA A 114 2.10 6.58 3.77
N GLY A 115 2.90 5.56 4.12
CA GLY A 115 4.29 5.70 4.57
C GLY A 115 5.25 4.99 3.61
N GLY A 116 6.14 5.73 2.93
CA GLY A 116 7.11 5.17 1.99
C GLY A 116 6.47 4.30 0.91
N ILE A 117 6.92 3.04 0.78
CA ILE A 117 6.40 2.09 -0.22
C ILE A 117 4.92 1.71 -0.01
N GLY A 118 4.34 2.02 1.15
CA GLY A 118 2.90 1.87 1.40
C GLY A 118 2.01 2.69 0.48
N ILE A 119 2.58 3.59 -0.31
CA ILE A 119 1.88 4.32 -1.36
C ILE A 119 1.28 3.40 -2.44
N THR A 120 1.79 2.19 -2.62
CA THR A 120 1.38 1.30 -3.72
C THR A 120 -0.11 0.97 -3.74
N PRO A 121 -0.75 0.42 -2.71
CA PRO A 121 -2.20 0.22 -2.69
C PRO A 121 -2.97 1.53 -2.56
N ILE A 122 -2.42 2.49 -1.84
CA ILE A 122 -3.04 3.79 -1.58
C ILE A 122 -3.18 4.61 -2.86
N LEU A 123 -2.18 4.58 -3.76
CA LEU A 123 -2.26 5.26 -5.06
C LEU A 123 -3.38 4.68 -5.93
N ALA A 124 -3.52 3.36 -5.99
CA ALA A 124 -4.61 2.71 -6.72
C ALA A 124 -5.97 3.15 -6.17
N MET A 125 -6.11 3.25 -4.84
CA MET A 125 -7.31 3.77 -4.18
C MET A 125 -7.58 5.22 -4.52
N ALA A 126 -6.57 6.10 -4.41
CA ALA A 126 -6.72 7.52 -4.73
C ALA A 126 -7.17 7.74 -6.18
N ARG A 127 -6.59 7.00 -7.13
CA ARG A 127 -6.99 7.04 -8.55
C ARG A 127 -8.43 6.58 -8.76
N ALA A 128 -8.83 5.49 -8.11
CA ALA A 128 -10.20 4.98 -8.20
C ALA A 128 -11.23 5.96 -7.62
N LEU A 129 -10.92 6.59 -6.49
CA LEU A 129 -11.79 7.60 -5.87
C LEU A 129 -11.86 8.89 -6.70
N ALA A 130 -10.74 9.34 -7.25
CA ALA A 130 -10.69 10.51 -8.12
C ALA A 130 -11.54 10.31 -9.39
N GLU A 131 -11.50 9.11 -10.00
CA GLU A 131 -12.34 8.79 -11.18
C GLU A 131 -13.83 8.76 -10.85
N ARG A 132 -14.20 8.22 -9.67
CA ARG A 132 -15.59 8.18 -9.20
C ARG A 132 -16.10 9.53 -8.69
N GLY A 133 -15.22 10.53 -8.51
CA GLY A 133 -15.55 11.80 -7.86
C GLY A 133 -15.92 11.65 -6.38
N SER A 134 -15.46 10.57 -5.73
CA SER A 134 -15.72 10.32 -4.31
C SER A 134 -14.80 11.19 -3.43
N PRO A 135 -15.26 11.70 -2.27
CA PRO A 135 -14.45 12.50 -1.39
C PRO A 135 -13.28 11.69 -0.79
N PHE A 136 -12.07 12.24 -0.87
CA PHE A 136 -10.89 11.68 -0.20
C PHE A 136 -9.82 12.72 0.07
N ARG A 137 -8.94 12.43 1.03
CA ARG A 137 -7.66 13.10 1.26
C ARG A 137 -6.55 12.07 1.18
N LEU A 138 -5.43 12.45 0.58
CA LEU A 138 -4.24 11.61 0.44
C LEU A 138 -3.09 12.25 1.21
N ILE A 139 -2.65 11.59 2.27
CA ILE A 139 -1.54 12.04 3.12
C ILE A 139 -0.38 11.09 2.90
N TYR A 140 0.74 11.60 2.40
CA TYR A 140 1.90 10.78 2.06
C TYR A 140 3.15 11.22 2.82
N PHE A 141 3.75 10.29 3.56
CA PHE A 141 4.96 10.51 4.37
C PHE A 141 6.14 9.78 3.76
N VAL A 142 7.24 10.49 3.52
CA VAL A 142 8.51 9.96 3.02
C VAL A 142 9.69 10.55 3.76
N ARG A 143 10.83 9.84 3.74
CA ARG A 143 12.07 10.26 4.43
C ARG A 143 12.70 11.51 3.81
N GLY A 144 12.51 11.74 2.53
CA GLY A 144 13.03 12.87 1.78
C GLY A 144 12.38 12.95 0.40
N PRO A 145 12.51 14.08 -0.31
CA PRO A 145 11.88 14.26 -1.62
C PRO A 145 12.35 13.23 -2.67
N GLU A 146 13.58 12.73 -2.57
CA GLU A 146 14.15 11.70 -3.44
C GLU A 146 13.51 10.32 -3.25
N HIS A 147 12.70 10.15 -2.21
CA HIS A 147 11.97 8.92 -1.88
C HIS A 147 10.48 8.97 -2.25
N VAL A 148 10.04 10.04 -2.94
CA VAL A 148 8.66 10.14 -3.43
C VAL A 148 8.46 9.19 -4.60
N VAL A 149 7.65 8.16 -4.40
CA VAL A 149 7.32 7.15 -5.42
C VAL A 149 6.11 7.65 -6.22
N PHE A 150 6.14 7.50 -7.53
CA PHE A 150 5.08 7.92 -8.45
C PHE A 150 4.81 9.43 -8.44
N ASN A 151 5.87 10.23 -8.33
CA ASN A 151 5.76 11.69 -8.24
C ASN A 151 4.93 12.30 -9.39
N ASP A 152 5.14 11.85 -10.63
CA ASP A 152 4.40 12.32 -11.80
C ASP A 152 2.89 12.06 -11.67
N ALA A 153 2.52 10.86 -11.20
CA ALA A 153 1.13 10.49 -10.98
C ALA A 153 0.48 11.28 -9.82
N LEU A 154 1.25 11.54 -8.77
CA LEU A 154 0.78 12.33 -7.61
C LEU A 154 0.64 13.81 -7.95
N SER A 155 1.44 14.32 -8.89
CA SER A 155 1.41 15.70 -9.38
C SER A 155 0.35 15.94 -10.46
N ASP A 156 -0.30 14.88 -10.98
CA ASP A 156 -1.46 15.02 -11.87
C ASP A 156 -2.57 15.81 -11.15
N GLY A 157 -3.13 16.81 -11.80
CA GLY A 157 -4.13 17.71 -11.25
C GLY A 157 -5.37 17.02 -10.66
N ARG A 158 -5.62 15.76 -11.00
CA ARG A 158 -6.69 14.94 -10.39
C ARG A 158 -6.36 14.50 -8.98
N LEU A 159 -5.07 14.22 -8.68
CA LEU A 159 -4.62 13.79 -7.35
C LEU A 159 -3.99 14.92 -6.56
N ALA A 160 -3.27 15.84 -7.20
CA ALA A 160 -2.49 16.89 -6.55
C ALA A 160 -3.33 17.76 -5.59
N LYS A 161 -4.58 18.06 -5.94
CA LYS A 161 -5.50 18.84 -5.09
C LYS A 161 -5.95 18.13 -3.81
N HIS A 162 -5.76 16.81 -3.73
CA HIS A 162 -6.11 15.98 -2.57
C HIS A 162 -4.88 15.55 -1.77
N LEU A 163 -3.67 15.84 -2.28
CA LEU A 163 -2.40 15.38 -1.72
C LEU A 163 -1.86 16.35 -0.69
N VAL A 164 -1.51 15.83 0.48
CA VAL A 164 -0.61 16.45 1.45
C VAL A 164 0.64 15.58 1.52
N LEU A 165 1.78 16.13 1.10
CA LEU A 165 3.07 15.44 1.09
C LEU A 165 3.94 15.92 2.24
N HIS A 166 4.36 15.01 3.10
CA HIS A 166 5.29 15.25 4.19
C HIS A 166 6.64 14.59 3.90
N THR A 167 7.72 15.37 3.97
CA THR A 167 9.08 14.88 3.75
C THR A 167 9.98 15.21 4.92
N GLY A 168 10.85 14.27 5.32
CA GLY A 168 11.92 14.51 6.30
C GLY A 168 11.46 14.75 7.73
N LEU A 169 10.23 14.40 8.09
CA LEU A 169 9.71 14.56 9.44
C LEU A 169 10.32 13.56 10.43
N SER A 170 10.56 14.01 11.66
CA SER A 170 10.85 13.12 12.80
C SER A 170 9.63 12.29 13.17
N ALA A 171 9.81 11.27 14.03
CA ALA A 171 8.71 10.45 14.52
C ALA A 171 7.65 11.28 15.25
N ASP A 172 8.07 12.24 16.09
CA ASP A 172 7.16 13.12 16.84
C ASP A 172 6.38 14.05 15.90
N GLN A 173 7.06 14.64 14.93
CA GLN A 173 6.41 15.48 13.91
C GLN A 173 5.43 14.67 13.07
N THR A 174 5.79 13.43 12.70
CA THR A 174 4.89 12.51 11.98
C THR A 174 3.63 12.23 12.81
N ALA A 175 3.78 11.95 14.11
CA ALA A 175 2.66 11.71 15.00
C ALA A 175 1.76 12.97 15.16
N MET A 176 2.33 14.16 15.21
CA MET A 176 1.57 15.43 15.26
C MET A 176 0.74 15.63 13.99
N GLU A 177 1.33 15.44 12.80
CA GLU A 177 0.63 15.58 11.53
C GLU A 177 -0.47 14.53 11.36
N LEU A 178 -0.19 13.26 11.70
CA LEU A 178 -1.20 12.20 11.73
C LEU A 178 -2.37 12.55 12.66
N THR A 179 -2.07 13.08 13.84
CA THR A 179 -3.12 13.49 14.80
C THR A 179 -3.98 14.59 14.21
N ARG A 180 -3.36 15.62 13.63
CA ARG A 180 -4.09 16.73 13.00
C ARG A 180 -5.04 16.22 11.91
N ASP A 181 -4.55 15.38 11.01
CA ASP A 181 -5.31 14.91 9.87
C ASP A 181 -6.43 13.94 10.27
N ILE A 182 -6.19 13.05 11.23
CA ILE A 182 -7.18 12.09 11.72
C ILE A 182 -8.28 12.80 12.51
N VAL A 183 -7.91 13.71 13.43
CA VAL A 183 -8.88 14.44 14.26
C VAL A 183 -9.73 15.41 13.44
N SER A 184 -9.18 15.98 12.37
CA SER A 184 -9.92 16.90 11.48
C SER A 184 -10.86 16.20 10.51
N SER A 185 -10.86 14.85 10.44
CA SER A 185 -11.73 14.09 9.56
C SER A 185 -13.15 13.97 10.14
N GLY A 186 -14.15 13.92 9.26
CA GLY A 186 -15.56 13.82 9.65
C GLY A 186 -15.94 12.48 10.27
N ASP A 187 -17.09 12.45 10.97
CA ASP A 187 -17.58 11.27 11.70
C ASP A 187 -17.86 10.05 10.83
N ASN A 188 -18.05 10.24 9.53
CA ASN A 188 -18.28 9.14 8.56
C ASN A 188 -17.05 8.87 7.67
N SER A 189 -15.86 9.29 8.09
CA SER A 189 -14.61 9.01 7.38
C SER A 189 -14.09 7.61 7.68
N HIS A 190 -13.46 6.97 6.67
CA HIS A 190 -12.75 5.69 6.80
C HIS A 190 -11.25 5.90 6.59
N LEU A 191 -10.43 5.42 7.52
CA LEU A 191 -8.97 5.47 7.44
C LEU A 191 -8.43 4.25 6.70
N TYR A 192 -7.58 4.50 5.70
CA TYR A 192 -6.80 3.48 5.00
C TYR A 192 -5.32 3.78 5.19
N VAL A 193 -4.62 2.94 5.93
CA VAL A 193 -3.21 3.17 6.23
C VAL A 193 -2.34 2.01 5.75
N CYS A 194 -1.24 2.34 5.05
CA CYS A 194 -0.23 1.37 4.62
C CYS A 194 1.17 1.99 4.73
N GLY A 195 2.13 1.21 5.25
CA GLY A 195 3.50 1.65 5.48
C GLY A 195 4.23 0.79 6.49
N PRO A 196 5.35 1.25 7.06
CA PRO A 196 6.06 0.55 8.14
C PRO A 196 5.15 0.26 9.34
N ALA A 197 5.38 -0.88 10.02
CA ALA A 197 4.50 -1.32 11.12
C ALA A 197 4.31 -0.25 12.20
N ALA A 198 5.39 0.35 12.69
CA ALA A 198 5.31 1.39 13.71
C ALA A 198 4.51 2.64 13.26
N PHE A 199 4.62 3.02 11.98
CA PHE A 199 3.84 4.11 11.39
C PHE A 199 2.34 3.79 11.36
N MET A 200 1.98 2.59 10.90
CA MET A 200 0.57 2.15 10.88
C MET A 200 -0.02 2.04 12.29
N GLU A 201 0.75 1.52 13.24
CA GLU A 201 0.33 1.40 14.65
C GLU A 201 0.09 2.78 15.27
N ALA A 202 0.95 3.76 15.00
CA ALA A 202 0.76 5.14 15.44
C ALA A 202 -0.56 5.71 14.89
N ALA A 203 -0.79 5.61 13.58
CA ALA A 203 -2.03 6.11 12.95
C ALA A 203 -3.29 5.45 13.53
N LEU A 204 -3.27 4.13 13.72
CA LEU A 204 -4.39 3.39 14.28
C LEU A 204 -4.65 3.74 15.74
N THR A 205 -3.58 3.89 16.54
CA THR A 205 -3.69 4.30 17.95
C THR A 205 -4.30 5.68 18.09
N ILE A 206 -3.87 6.63 17.24
CA ILE A 206 -4.43 7.98 17.19
C ILE A 206 -5.92 7.94 16.82
N ALA A 207 -6.29 7.17 15.78
CA ALA A 207 -7.67 7.06 15.34
C ALA A 207 -8.59 6.46 16.44
N VAL A 208 -8.12 5.40 17.12
CA VAL A 208 -8.86 4.81 18.25
C VAL A 208 -9.02 5.83 19.40
N ALA A 209 -7.95 6.57 19.75
CA ALA A 209 -8.00 7.59 20.78
C ALA A 209 -8.94 8.76 20.40
N ALA A 210 -9.07 9.05 19.09
CA ALA A 210 -10.04 10.03 18.56
C ALA A 210 -11.48 9.48 18.45
N GLY A 211 -11.75 8.26 18.92
CA GLY A 211 -13.09 7.66 18.95
C GLY A 211 -13.55 7.01 17.64
N TRP A 212 -12.63 6.69 16.73
CA TRP A 212 -13.00 6.00 15.49
C TRP A 212 -13.38 4.54 15.76
N ALA A 213 -14.50 4.10 15.21
CA ALA A 213 -14.94 2.72 15.30
C ALA A 213 -14.01 1.78 14.51
N PRO A 214 -13.73 0.56 15.00
CA PRO A 214 -12.81 -0.38 14.36
C PRO A 214 -13.14 -0.70 12.90
N GLU A 215 -14.41 -0.69 12.54
CA GLU A 215 -14.92 -0.97 11.19
C GLU A 215 -14.52 0.10 10.17
N ARG A 216 -14.12 1.28 10.65
CA ARG A 216 -13.63 2.39 9.83
C ARG A 216 -12.12 2.43 9.68
N LEU A 217 -11.39 1.47 10.28
CA LEU A 217 -9.93 1.41 10.32
C LEU A 217 -9.42 0.27 9.44
N HIS A 218 -8.83 0.61 8.30
CA HIS A 218 -8.34 -0.34 7.31
C HIS A 218 -6.82 -0.23 7.17
N ARG A 219 -6.14 -1.39 7.08
CA ARG A 219 -4.69 -1.47 6.96
C ARG A 219 -4.24 -2.65 6.13
N GLU A 220 -3.08 -2.53 5.48
CA GLU A 220 -2.43 -3.63 4.78
C GLU A 220 -0.97 -3.78 5.26
N TYR A 221 -0.56 -5.02 5.58
CA TYR A 221 0.80 -5.38 5.98
C TYR A 221 1.52 -6.10 4.84
N PHE A 222 2.76 -5.68 4.54
CA PHE A 222 3.56 -6.27 3.46
C PHE A 222 4.39 -7.49 3.89
N SER A 223 4.51 -7.78 5.18
CA SER A 223 5.26 -8.95 5.65
C SER A 223 4.40 -9.94 6.42
N ALA A 224 4.70 -11.24 6.23
CA ALA A 224 4.07 -12.31 6.99
C ALA A 224 4.40 -12.26 8.49
N LEU A 225 5.59 -11.74 8.85
CA LEU A 225 6.01 -11.55 10.26
C LEU A 225 5.19 -10.46 10.93
N GLU A 226 4.85 -9.38 10.23
CA GLU A 226 3.99 -8.32 10.75
C GLU A 226 2.54 -8.78 10.96
N ARG A 227 2.08 -9.79 10.20
CA ARG A 227 0.77 -10.43 10.40
C ARG A 227 0.71 -11.31 11.65
N LEU A 228 1.83 -11.95 12.00
CA LEU A 228 1.91 -12.93 13.11
C LEU A 228 2.14 -12.27 14.48
N THR A 229 2.63 -11.05 14.53
CA THR A 229 2.85 -10.30 15.78
C THR A 229 1.59 -9.62 16.31
N LYS A 230 0.42 -9.83 15.69
CA LYS A 230 -0.83 -9.34 16.26
C LYS A 230 -1.48 -10.37 17.16
N PRO A 231 -1.78 -9.96 18.41
CA PRO A 231 -2.77 -10.66 19.20
C PRO A 231 -4.09 -10.61 18.42
N GLY A 232 -4.68 -11.78 18.21
CA GLY A 232 -6.06 -11.87 17.79
C GLY A 232 -6.91 -11.02 18.73
N MET A 233 -7.86 -10.29 18.13
CA MET A 233 -9.08 -9.79 18.74
C MET A 233 -8.97 -9.54 20.25
N MET A 234 -8.79 -8.30 20.66
CA MET A 234 -9.00 -7.91 22.05
C MET A 234 -10.41 -8.35 22.47
N ARG A 235 -10.49 -9.45 23.21
CA ARG A 235 -11.60 -9.66 24.14
C ARG A 235 -11.38 -8.64 25.26
N PHE A 236 -12.24 -7.65 25.36
CA PHE A 236 -12.35 -6.85 26.55
C PHE A 236 -12.81 -7.76 27.70
N CYS A 237 -11.87 -8.26 28.50
CA CYS A 237 -12.13 -8.64 29.88
C CYS A 237 -11.55 -7.52 30.73
N GLY A 238 -12.43 -6.74 31.33
CA GLY A 238 -12.06 -5.83 32.40
C GLY A 238 -11.48 -6.61 33.57
N HIS A 239 -10.30 -6.19 34.00
CA HIS A 239 -9.86 -6.11 35.41
C HIS A 239 -8.56 -5.34 35.41
N GLY A 240 -8.51 -4.29 36.21
CA GLY A 240 -7.34 -3.44 36.38
C GLY A 240 -6.16 -4.20 36.98
N GLU A 241 -5.00 -3.87 36.46
CA GLU A 241 -3.77 -3.81 37.26
C GLU A 241 -2.74 -2.97 36.51
N ALA A 242 -2.18 -2.02 37.23
CA ALA A 242 -1.13 -1.12 36.81
C ALA A 242 0.17 -1.88 36.59
N PHE A 243 0.86 -1.61 35.48
CA PHE A 243 2.28 -1.87 35.37
C PHE A 243 3.01 -0.60 34.93
N GLY A 244 3.84 -0.13 35.85
CA GLY A 244 4.84 0.87 35.62
C GLY A 244 6.09 0.30 34.93
N PHE A 245 6.80 1.26 34.29
CA PHE A 245 8.12 1.24 33.64
C PHE A 245 8.24 0.58 32.29
#